data_93036b9bd2ffe7dd07e878b0763fe1d3
#
_entry.id   93036b9bd2ffe7dd07e878b0763fe1d3
#
_cell.length_a   1.000
_cell.length_b   1.000
_cell.length_c   1.000
_cell.angle_alpha   90.00
_cell.angle_beta   90.00
_cell.angle_gamma   90.00
#
_symmetry.space_group_name_H-M   'P 1'
#
loop_
_entity.id
_entity.type
_entity.pdbx_description
1 polymer ?
#
loop_
_entity_poly.entity_id
_entity_poly.type
_entity_poly.pdbx_seq_one_letter_code
_entity_poly.pdbx_strand_id
1 'polypeptide(L)'
;MNSTSTAQRSQSNSPNESWAKTSAPTVTISSLAPTTRLALRHVHSGGKLPRRAPKINARDIKPGIVATGKSWEITAAPAEHVQPYLDSLAYRIDSDEGSIVFSGDTRPCQSLTDLAKGADLLVMECIKLHDDWKGTASADSETDTWGAGQTAQDAGVKRVLLNHQNLTLEDLIKKTQAIHEVKQFYGGPVLWADELMEVPFE
;
A
#
# COMPACT_ATOMS: atom_id res chain seq x y z
N MET A 1 -55.06 -19.84 31.36
CA MET A 1 -53.84 -19.57 32.10
C MET A 1 -52.83 -18.97 31.15
N ASN A 2 -52.66 -17.66 31.25
CA ASN A 2 -51.78 -16.85 30.42
C ASN A 2 -50.32 -17.02 30.85
N SER A 3 -49.42 -17.17 29.88
CA SER A 3 -48.00 -16.82 30.07
C SER A 3 -47.46 -16.14 28.81
N THR A 4 -47.45 -14.83 28.89
CA THR A 4 -46.74 -13.91 27.99
C THR A 4 -45.22 -14.03 28.20
N SER A 5 -44.51 -14.49 27.20
CA SER A 5 -43.06 -14.44 27.18
C SER A 5 -42.64 -13.16 26.43
N THR A 6 -42.08 -12.22 27.17
CA THR A 6 -41.50 -10.98 26.69
C THR A 6 -40.07 -11.28 26.17
N ALA A 7 -39.88 -11.21 24.88
CA ALA A 7 -38.54 -11.28 24.27
C ALA A 7 -37.83 -9.93 24.48
N GLN A 8 -36.80 -9.94 25.32
CA GLN A 8 -35.85 -8.83 25.42
C GLN A 8 -34.98 -8.80 24.18
N ARG A 9 -35.09 -7.72 23.42
CA ARG A 9 -34.12 -7.35 22.38
C ARG A 9 -32.79 -6.99 23.03
N SER A 10 -31.78 -7.81 22.83
CA SER A 10 -30.42 -7.45 23.16
C SER A 10 -29.96 -6.37 22.16
N GLN A 11 -29.64 -5.20 22.69
CA GLN A 11 -28.95 -4.14 21.96
C GLN A 11 -27.54 -4.65 21.64
N SER A 12 -27.20 -4.74 20.35
CA SER A 12 -25.86 -4.96 19.89
C SER A 12 -25.03 -3.70 20.18
N ASN A 13 -24.15 -3.79 21.15
CA ASN A 13 -23.08 -2.83 21.33
C ASN A 13 -22.16 -2.93 20.12
N SER A 14 -22.15 -1.91 19.29
CA SER A 14 -21.12 -1.73 18.28
C SER A 14 -19.77 -1.45 18.97
N PRO A 15 -18.70 -2.19 18.66
CA PRO A 15 -17.38 -1.89 19.18
C PRO A 15 -16.75 -0.82 18.30
N ASN A 16 -17.14 0.42 18.47
CA ASN A 16 -16.51 1.47 17.70
C ASN A 16 -16.58 2.80 18.41
N GLU A 17 -15.57 3.06 19.26
CA GLU A 17 -15.17 4.44 19.60
C GLU A 17 -13.89 4.49 20.48
N SER A 18 -13.18 3.37 20.68
CA SER A 18 -12.03 3.37 21.60
C SER A 18 -10.66 3.60 20.94
N TRP A 19 -10.56 3.62 19.60
CA TRP A 19 -9.28 3.75 18.89
C TRP A 19 -8.81 5.20 18.68
N ALA A 20 -9.68 6.18 18.89
CA ALA A 20 -9.40 7.59 18.57
C ALA A 20 -8.56 8.33 19.63
N LYS A 21 -7.99 7.68 20.63
CA LYS A 21 -7.28 8.34 21.73
C LYS A 21 -5.91 7.77 22.11
N THR A 22 -5.33 6.90 21.33
CA THR A 22 -3.90 6.59 21.48
C THR A 22 -3.13 7.49 20.51
N SER A 23 -2.68 8.64 21.03
CA SER A 23 -1.59 9.37 20.38
C SER A 23 -0.48 8.37 20.12
N ALA A 24 -0.10 8.20 18.83
CA ALA A 24 1.04 7.39 18.46
C ALA A 24 2.21 7.72 19.38
N PRO A 25 2.90 6.73 19.95
CA PRO A 25 4.03 7.02 20.82
C PRO A 25 5.02 7.85 19.98
N THR A 26 5.31 9.04 20.44
CA THR A 26 6.39 9.87 19.88
C THR A 26 7.65 9.04 20.02
N VAL A 27 8.09 8.37 18.93
CA VAL A 27 9.39 7.72 18.91
C VAL A 27 10.43 8.81 18.98
N THR A 28 10.80 9.18 20.19
CA THR A 28 11.96 10.00 20.43
C THR A 28 13.16 9.15 20.05
N ILE A 29 13.67 9.31 18.84
CA ILE A 29 14.98 8.77 18.48
C ILE A 29 15.97 9.60 19.29
N SER A 30 16.17 9.21 20.55
CA SER A 30 17.19 9.76 21.42
C SER A 30 18.53 9.58 20.71
N SER A 31 19.39 10.60 20.79
CA SER A 31 20.75 10.61 20.26
C SER A 31 21.40 9.24 20.44
N LEU A 32 21.56 8.51 19.34
CA LEU A 32 22.22 7.20 19.37
C LEU A 32 23.61 7.38 19.99
N ALA A 33 23.91 6.59 21.02
CA ALA A 33 25.23 6.57 21.62
C ALA A 33 26.30 6.34 20.53
N PRO A 34 27.48 6.97 20.63
CA PRO A 34 28.51 6.94 19.57
C PRO A 34 28.98 5.52 19.17
N THR A 35 28.64 4.52 19.95
CA THR A 35 29.05 3.11 19.78
C THR A 35 28.03 2.24 19.01
N THR A 36 26.88 2.78 18.59
CA THR A 36 25.92 1.99 17.82
C THR A 36 26.36 1.79 16.37
N ARG A 37 26.02 0.63 15.77
CA ARG A 37 26.31 0.35 14.34
C ARG A 37 25.78 1.47 13.43
N LEU A 38 24.65 2.09 13.76
CA LEU A 38 24.06 3.20 13.00
C LEU A 38 24.90 4.47 13.09
N ALA A 39 25.46 4.78 14.26
CA ALA A 39 26.37 5.93 14.44
C ALA A 39 27.67 5.74 13.64
N LEU A 40 28.25 4.54 13.67
CA LEU A 40 29.43 4.19 12.88
C LEU A 40 29.16 4.31 11.37
N ARG A 41 28.05 3.76 10.86
CA ARG A 41 27.68 3.91 9.43
C ARG A 41 27.52 5.40 9.06
N HIS A 42 26.89 6.21 9.90
CA HIS A 42 26.72 7.64 9.64
C HIS A 42 28.08 8.36 9.50
N VAL A 43 29.05 8.07 10.38
CA VAL A 43 30.40 8.65 10.31
C VAL A 43 31.15 8.13 9.06
N HIS A 44 31.06 6.84 8.76
CA HIS A 44 31.66 6.25 7.54
C HIS A 44 31.12 6.86 6.25
N SER A 45 29.87 7.32 6.26
CA SER A 45 29.24 8.03 5.13
C SER A 45 29.51 9.54 5.15
N GLY A 46 30.51 10.01 5.90
CA GLY A 46 30.90 11.42 5.98
C GLY A 46 30.03 12.28 6.92
N GLY A 47 29.12 11.68 7.68
CA GLY A 47 28.28 12.39 8.65
C GLY A 47 29.05 12.75 9.93
N LYS A 48 28.56 13.79 10.63
CA LYS A 48 29.11 14.24 11.93
C LYS A 48 28.19 13.88 13.07
N LEU A 49 28.74 13.45 14.20
CA LEU A 49 27.99 13.21 15.44
C LEU A 49 27.89 14.50 16.28
N PRO A 50 26.82 14.68 17.09
CA PRO A 50 25.65 13.78 17.14
C PRO A 50 24.79 13.88 15.88
N ARG A 51 24.27 12.73 15.40
CA ARG A 51 23.32 12.72 14.29
C ARG A 51 22.06 13.47 14.70
N ARG A 52 21.75 14.56 14.01
CA ARG A 52 20.51 15.30 14.27
C ARG A 52 19.32 14.45 13.80
N ALA A 53 18.34 14.28 14.68
CA ALA A 53 17.07 13.72 14.29
C ALA A 53 16.35 14.67 13.31
N PRO A 54 15.73 14.17 12.24
CA PRO A 54 14.91 15.02 11.39
C PRO A 54 13.73 15.59 12.20
N LYS A 55 13.34 16.81 11.90
CA LYS A 55 12.07 17.33 12.42
C LYS A 55 10.94 16.70 11.63
N ILE A 56 10.13 15.91 12.31
CA ILE A 56 8.97 15.23 11.71
C ILE A 56 7.71 15.94 12.22
N ASN A 57 6.86 16.36 11.29
CA ASN A 57 5.51 16.84 11.58
C ASN A 57 4.52 15.77 11.07
N ALA A 58 4.22 14.80 11.93
CA ALA A 58 3.32 13.70 11.59
C ALA A 58 1.89 14.07 11.99
N ARG A 59 0.93 13.64 11.17
CA ARG A 59 -0.50 13.76 11.44
C ARG A 59 -1.23 12.55 10.88
N ASP A 60 -2.27 12.15 11.55
CA ASP A 60 -3.21 11.17 11.02
C ASP A 60 -4.05 11.80 9.89
N ILE A 61 -4.36 11.01 8.89
CA ILE A 61 -5.21 11.41 7.76
C ILE A 61 -6.40 10.45 7.63
N LYS A 62 -7.43 10.91 6.93
CA LYS A 62 -8.58 10.11 6.53
C LYS A 62 -8.61 9.97 5.01
N PRO A 63 -9.33 8.96 4.46
CA PRO A 63 -9.59 8.90 3.03
C PRO A 63 -10.16 10.22 2.48
N GLY A 64 -9.79 10.56 1.25
CA GLY A 64 -10.14 11.80 0.56
C GLY A 64 -8.88 12.60 0.18
N ILE A 65 -9.05 13.86 -0.16
CA ILE A 65 -7.92 14.75 -0.49
C ILE A 65 -7.12 15.04 0.78
N VAL A 66 -5.83 14.68 0.76
CA VAL A 66 -4.93 14.78 1.92
C VAL A 66 -3.87 15.86 1.78
N ALA A 67 -3.55 16.25 0.55
CA ALA A 67 -2.63 17.34 0.27
C ALA A 67 -2.87 17.92 -1.13
N THR A 68 -2.61 19.21 -1.29
CA THR A 68 -2.67 19.91 -2.59
C THR A 68 -1.51 20.87 -2.73
N GLY A 69 -1.02 21.03 -3.95
CA GLY A 69 -0.04 22.06 -4.34
C GLY A 69 -0.60 22.93 -5.46
N LYS A 70 0.29 23.68 -6.13
CA LYS A 70 -0.14 24.54 -7.25
C LYS A 70 -0.57 23.75 -8.48
N SER A 71 0.07 22.60 -8.73
CA SER A 71 -0.10 21.77 -9.92
C SER A 71 -0.26 20.28 -9.60
N TRP A 72 -0.56 19.96 -8.35
CA TRP A 72 -0.76 18.57 -7.94
C TRP A 72 -1.74 18.45 -6.76
N GLU A 73 -2.36 17.29 -6.68
CA GLU A 73 -3.25 16.87 -5.61
C GLU A 73 -2.95 15.43 -5.21
N ILE A 74 -3.07 15.12 -3.91
CA ILE A 74 -2.94 13.77 -3.40
C ILE A 74 -4.26 13.36 -2.76
N THR A 75 -4.82 12.26 -3.26
CA THR A 75 -6.02 11.61 -2.71
C THR A 75 -5.62 10.29 -2.06
N ALA A 76 -6.14 10.00 -0.88
CA ALA A 76 -6.02 8.71 -0.21
C ALA A 76 -7.34 7.94 -0.26
N ALA A 77 -7.27 6.63 -0.43
CA ALA A 77 -8.40 5.72 -0.31
C ALA A 77 -8.05 4.54 0.60
N PRO A 78 -9.05 3.86 1.21
CA PRO A 78 -8.78 2.66 1.98
C PRO A 78 -8.15 1.58 1.13
N ALA A 79 -7.13 0.91 1.67
CA ALA A 79 -6.57 -0.33 1.18
C ALA A 79 -6.89 -1.45 2.17
N GLU A 80 -6.86 -2.70 1.71
CA GLU A 80 -7.24 -3.85 2.53
C GLU A 80 -6.02 -4.75 2.78
N HIS A 81 -5.30 -4.47 3.86
CA HIS A 81 -4.16 -5.26 4.30
C HIS A 81 -4.27 -5.59 5.79
N VAL A 82 -4.19 -6.89 6.12
CA VAL A 82 -4.24 -7.41 7.51
C VAL A 82 -5.45 -6.90 8.31
N GLN A 83 -6.61 -6.85 7.68
CA GLN A 83 -7.84 -6.42 8.34
C GLN A 83 -8.24 -7.36 9.48
N PRO A 84 -8.78 -6.89 10.62
CA PRO A 84 -9.12 -5.49 10.93
C PRO A 84 -8.04 -4.72 11.71
N TYR A 85 -6.79 -5.18 11.70
CA TYR A 85 -5.73 -4.71 12.58
C TYR A 85 -4.99 -3.47 12.07
N LEU A 86 -5.11 -3.17 10.77
CA LEU A 86 -4.47 -2.01 10.14
C LEU A 86 -5.49 -1.17 9.37
N ASP A 87 -5.36 0.16 9.49
CA ASP A 87 -6.01 1.14 8.62
C ASP A 87 -5.03 1.48 7.47
N SER A 88 -4.98 0.61 6.46
CA SER A 88 -4.11 0.76 5.31
C SER A 88 -4.67 1.75 4.30
N LEU A 89 -3.81 2.49 3.62
CA LEU A 89 -4.19 3.50 2.63
C LEU A 89 -3.41 3.33 1.34
N ALA A 90 -4.13 3.44 0.22
CA ALA A 90 -3.58 3.67 -1.10
C ALA A 90 -3.59 5.17 -1.41
N TYR A 91 -2.71 5.62 -2.29
CA TYR A 91 -2.57 7.04 -2.64
C TYR A 91 -2.60 7.24 -4.15
N ARG A 92 -3.30 8.28 -4.59
CA ARG A 92 -3.27 8.80 -5.95
C ARG A 92 -2.67 10.20 -5.94
N ILE A 93 -1.75 10.44 -6.85
CA ILE A 93 -1.17 11.75 -7.13
C ILE A 93 -1.61 12.14 -8.53
N ASP A 94 -2.35 13.23 -8.65
CA ASP A 94 -2.68 13.87 -9.92
C ASP A 94 -1.86 15.14 -10.09
N SER A 95 -1.28 15.36 -11.27
CA SER A 95 -0.51 16.54 -11.62
C SER A 95 -0.75 16.96 -13.07
N ASP A 96 -0.21 18.13 -13.46
CA ASP A 96 -0.27 18.61 -14.86
C ASP A 96 0.50 17.66 -15.82
N GLU A 97 1.42 16.82 -15.30
CA GLU A 97 2.21 15.87 -16.07
C GLU A 97 1.56 14.51 -16.20
N GLY A 98 0.61 14.17 -15.31
CA GLY A 98 -0.09 12.89 -15.28
C GLY A 98 -0.47 12.43 -13.88
N SER A 99 -0.95 11.19 -13.80
CA SER A 99 -1.48 10.59 -12.57
C SER A 99 -0.79 9.28 -12.23
N ILE A 100 -0.41 9.14 -10.94
CA ILE A 100 0.18 7.91 -10.38
C ILE A 100 -0.66 7.43 -9.21
N VAL A 101 -0.89 6.12 -9.14
CA VAL A 101 -1.48 5.47 -7.98
C VAL A 101 -0.49 4.50 -7.35
N PHE A 102 -0.36 4.55 -6.04
CA PHE A 102 0.39 3.60 -5.23
C PHE A 102 -0.60 2.77 -4.42
N SER A 103 -0.62 1.47 -4.64
CA SER A 103 -1.50 0.56 -3.90
C SER A 103 -1.16 0.48 -2.41
N GLY A 104 0.13 0.58 -2.07
CA GLY A 104 0.63 0.05 -0.81
C GLY A 104 0.45 -1.46 -0.75
N ASP A 105 0.65 -2.06 0.43
CA ASP A 105 0.37 -3.47 0.66
C ASP A 105 -1.15 -3.63 0.82
N THR A 106 -1.76 -4.45 -0.01
CA THR A 106 -3.22 -4.63 -0.08
C THR A 106 -3.60 -5.87 -0.87
N ARG A 107 -4.70 -6.50 -0.51
CA ARG A 107 -5.40 -7.38 -1.45
C ARG A 107 -6.18 -6.55 -2.48
N PRO A 108 -6.60 -7.13 -3.62
CA PRO A 108 -7.51 -6.47 -4.55
C PRO A 108 -8.77 -6.00 -3.82
N CYS A 109 -9.11 -4.71 -3.94
CA CYS A 109 -10.30 -4.14 -3.32
C CYS A 109 -10.90 -3.02 -4.19
N GLN A 110 -12.21 -2.80 -4.03
CA GLN A 110 -12.95 -1.85 -4.86
C GLN A 110 -12.47 -0.40 -4.68
N SER A 111 -12.08 -0.03 -3.45
CA SER A 111 -11.59 1.32 -3.15
C SER A 111 -10.28 1.66 -3.89
N LEU A 112 -9.37 0.68 -4.03
CA LEU A 112 -8.16 0.84 -4.83
C LEU A 112 -8.49 0.92 -6.33
N THR A 113 -9.37 0.03 -6.82
CA THR A 113 -9.81 0.05 -8.23
C THR A 113 -10.42 1.40 -8.59
N ASP A 114 -11.30 1.92 -7.72
CA ASP A 114 -11.94 3.23 -7.94
C ASP A 114 -10.92 4.39 -7.89
N LEU A 115 -9.97 4.35 -6.96
CA LEU A 115 -8.90 5.34 -6.86
C LEU A 115 -8.01 5.35 -8.12
N ALA A 116 -7.73 4.16 -8.67
CA ALA A 116 -6.84 3.98 -9.80
C ALA A 116 -7.51 4.25 -11.16
N LYS A 117 -8.83 4.51 -11.22
CA LYS A 117 -9.53 4.69 -12.49
C LYS A 117 -8.82 5.66 -13.43
N GLY A 118 -8.46 5.15 -14.62
CA GLY A 118 -7.85 5.91 -15.71
C GLY A 118 -6.48 6.51 -15.40
N ALA A 119 -5.80 6.09 -14.33
CA ALA A 119 -4.48 6.59 -14.00
C ALA A 119 -3.45 6.26 -15.08
N ASP A 120 -2.45 7.13 -15.25
CA ASP A 120 -1.35 6.92 -16.20
C ASP A 120 -0.44 5.78 -15.75
N LEU A 121 -0.24 5.64 -14.43
CA LEU A 121 0.57 4.58 -13.84
C LEU A 121 -0.07 4.07 -12.54
N LEU A 122 -0.24 2.76 -12.45
CA LEU A 122 -0.53 2.07 -11.19
C LEU A 122 0.74 1.34 -10.72
N VAL A 123 1.30 1.78 -9.60
CA VAL A 123 2.34 1.04 -8.87
C VAL A 123 1.62 0.06 -7.97
N MET A 124 1.64 -1.21 -8.37
CA MET A 124 0.82 -2.26 -7.77
C MET A 124 1.69 -3.28 -7.05
N GLU A 125 1.34 -3.59 -5.81
CA GLU A 125 1.87 -4.77 -5.14
C GLU A 125 1.64 -6.02 -5.98
N CYS A 126 2.65 -6.90 -6.05
CA CYS A 126 2.57 -8.21 -6.68
C CYS A 126 3.53 -9.18 -6.00
N ILE A 127 3.08 -9.79 -4.92
CA ILE A 127 3.97 -10.53 -4.00
C ILE A 127 4.45 -11.86 -4.56
N LYS A 128 3.58 -12.60 -5.31
CA LYS A 128 3.85 -13.95 -5.81
C LYS A 128 3.03 -14.31 -7.05
N LEU A 129 3.38 -15.43 -7.69
CA LEU A 129 2.53 -16.09 -8.67
C LEU A 129 1.24 -16.58 -8.01
N HIS A 130 0.14 -16.56 -8.76
CA HIS A 130 -1.17 -16.97 -8.24
C HIS A 130 -1.15 -18.37 -7.63
N ASP A 131 -0.59 -19.36 -8.34
CA ASP A 131 -0.57 -20.75 -7.87
C ASP A 131 0.32 -20.96 -6.63
N ASP A 132 1.38 -20.14 -6.47
CA ASP A 132 2.24 -20.18 -5.29
C ASP A 132 1.58 -19.47 -4.07
N TRP A 133 0.51 -18.70 -4.28
CA TRP A 133 -0.09 -17.84 -3.27
C TRP A 133 -1.47 -18.29 -2.80
N LYS A 134 -2.31 -18.77 -3.71
CA LYS A 134 -3.69 -19.17 -3.40
C LYS A 134 -3.75 -20.23 -2.29
N GLY A 135 -4.67 -20.02 -1.36
CA GLY A 135 -4.87 -20.91 -0.22
C GLY A 135 -3.84 -20.80 0.91
N THR A 136 -2.90 -19.85 0.82
CA THR A 136 -2.04 -19.50 1.95
C THR A 136 -2.79 -18.58 2.93
N ALA A 137 -2.36 -18.55 4.20
CA ALA A 137 -2.97 -17.68 5.21
C ALA A 137 -2.83 -16.19 4.91
N SER A 138 -1.83 -15.80 4.12
CA SER A 138 -1.59 -14.40 3.73
C SER A 138 -2.27 -13.99 2.43
N ALA A 139 -2.89 -14.93 1.70
CA ALA A 139 -3.56 -14.63 0.42
C ALA A 139 -4.73 -13.63 0.56
N ASP A 140 -5.29 -13.52 1.76
CA ASP A 140 -6.39 -12.59 2.05
C ASP A 140 -5.91 -11.17 2.41
N SER A 141 -4.61 -10.91 2.40
CA SER A 141 -4.03 -9.62 2.84
C SER A 141 -3.17 -8.91 1.80
N GLU A 142 -2.80 -9.58 0.73
CA GLU A 142 -1.85 -9.08 -0.28
C GLU A 142 -2.30 -9.47 -1.70
N THR A 143 -1.63 -8.95 -2.71
CA THR A 143 -1.97 -9.15 -4.13
C THR A 143 -1.01 -10.11 -4.81
N ASP A 144 -1.56 -11.08 -5.52
CA ASP A 144 -0.84 -11.96 -6.44
C ASP A 144 -0.88 -11.43 -7.90
N THR A 145 -0.31 -12.20 -8.82
CA THR A 145 -0.28 -11.84 -10.25
C THR A 145 -1.65 -11.69 -10.89
N TRP A 146 -2.64 -12.50 -10.51
CA TRP A 146 -4.01 -12.41 -11.05
C TRP A 146 -4.72 -11.18 -10.52
N GLY A 147 -4.63 -10.95 -9.22
CA GLY A 147 -5.20 -9.77 -8.57
C GLY A 147 -4.63 -8.46 -9.11
N ALA A 148 -3.32 -8.42 -9.37
CA ALA A 148 -2.68 -7.26 -9.98
C ALA A 148 -3.18 -6.99 -11.40
N GLY A 149 -3.29 -8.04 -12.22
CA GLY A 149 -3.81 -7.93 -13.58
C GLY A 149 -5.27 -7.50 -13.63
N GLN A 150 -6.11 -8.12 -12.80
CA GLN A 150 -7.54 -7.79 -12.74
C GLN A 150 -7.77 -6.35 -12.26
N THR A 151 -7.07 -5.94 -11.18
CA THR A 151 -7.18 -4.54 -10.66
C THR A 151 -6.76 -3.52 -11.73
N ALA A 152 -5.65 -3.77 -12.44
CA ALA A 152 -5.17 -2.89 -13.50
C ALA A 152 -6.19 -2.78 -14.66
N GLN A 153 -6.80 -3.90 -15.05
CA GLN A 153 -7.83 -3.96 -16.10
C GLN A 153 -9.10 -3.23 -15.69
N ASP A 154 -9.63 -3.53 -14.50
CA ASP A 154 -10.89 -2.96 -14.01
C ASP A 154 -10.79 -1.45 -13.76
N ALA A 155 -9.62 -0.98 -13.32
CA ALA A 155 -9.33 0.44 -13.19
C ALA A 155 -9.06 1.13 -14.53
N GLY A 156 -8.77 0.38 -15.60
CA GLY A 156 -8.45 0.95 -16.91
C GLY A 156 -7.22 1.83 -16.90
N VAL A 157 -6.21 1.48 -16.12
CA VAL A 157 -4.95 2.24 -16.05
C VAL A 157 -4.19 2.12 -17.37
N LYS A 158 -3.36 3.12 -17.70
CA LYS A 158 -2.58 3.07 -18.95
C LYS A 158 -1.39 2.13 -18.85
N ARG A 159 -0.76 2.03 -17.68
CA ARG A 159 0.40 1.16 -17.40
C ARG A 159 0.33 0.64 -15.96
N VAL A 160 0.84 -0.56 -15.72
CA VAL A 160 1.04 -1.10 -14.38
C VAL A 160 2.53 -1.37 -14.14
N LEU A 161 3.03 -0.95 -12.98
CA LEU A 161 4.36 -1.26 -12.47
C LEU A 161 4.21 -2.21 -11.29
N LEU A 162 4.67 -3.45 -11.46
CA LEU A 162 4.66 -4.44 -10.40
C LEU A 162 5.76 -4.15 -9.40
N ASN A 163 5.41 -4.06 -8.13
CA ASN A 163 6.31 -3.76 -7.02
C ASN A 163 6.12 -4.76 -5.86
N HIS A 164 6.94 -4.66 -4.82
CA HIS A 164 6.85 -5.48 -3.60
C HIS A 164 6.94 -6.99 -3.86
N GLN A 165 7.79 -7.40 -4.80
CA GLN A 165 7.94 -8.81 -5.15
C GLN A 165 8.66 -9.59 -4.04
N ASN A 166 8.19 -10.81 -3.77
CA ASN A 166 8.93 -11.75 -2.96
C ASN A 166 10.23 -12.18 -3.66
N LEU A 167 11.29 -12.44 -2.90
CA LEU A 167 12.58 -12.91 -3.41
C LEU A 167 12.49 -14.12 -4.36
N THR A 168 11.44 -14.94 -4.23
CA THR A 168 11.22 -16.07 -5.14
C THR A 168 10.89 -15.64 -6.57
N LEU A 169 10.48 -14.40 -6.80
CA LEU A 169 10.21 -13.83 -8.12
C LEU A 169 11.42 -13.13 -8.76
N GLU A 170 12.58 -13.08 -8.10
CA GLU A 170 13.80 -12.51 -8.66
C GLU A 170 14.40 -13.39 -9.77
N ASP A 171 14.06 -14.69 -9.79
CA ASP A 171 14.44 -15.59 -10.86
C ASP A 171 13.79 -15.17 -12.19
N LEU A 172 14.60 -15.11 -13.27
CA LEU A 172 14.15 -14.62 -14.58
C LEU A 172 12.96 -15.40 -15.14
N ILE A 173 12.89 -16.70 -14.90
CA ILE A 173 11.79 -17.55 -15.37
C ILE A 173 10.50 -17.16 -14.64
N LYS A 174 10.55 -17.04 -13.32
CA LYS A 174 9.40 -16.63 -12.49
C LYS A 174 8.98 -15.19 -12.76
N LYS A 175 9.91 -14.27 -12.96
CA LYS A 175 9.61 -12.89 -13.39
C LYS A 175 8.86 -12.87 -14.72
N THR A 176 9.32 -13.65 -15.70
CA THR A 176 8.66 -13.77 -17.01
C THR A 176 7.27 -14.38 -16.87
N GLN A 177 7.13 -15.42 -16.05
CA GLN A 177 5.83 -16.05 -15.75
C GLN A 177 4.89 -15.04 -15.07
N ALA A 178 5.35 -14.28 -14.08
CA ALA A 178 4.55 -13.29 -13.38
C ALA A 178 3.99 -12.22 -14.35
N ILE A 179 4.82 -11.69 -15.22
CA ILE A 179 4.40 -10.73 -16.25
C ILE A 179 3.38 -11.38 -17.19
N HIS A 180 3.59 -12.64 -17.58
CA HIS A 180 2.66 -13.37 -18.43
C HIS A 180 1.29 -13.58 -17.75
N GLU A 181 1.27 -13.96 -16.47
CA GLU A 181 0.02 -14.14 -15.71
C GLU A 181 -0.76 -12.84 -15.58
N VAL A 182 -0.10 -11.72 -15.26
CA VAL A 182 -0.74 -10.40 -15.22
C VAL A 182 -1.35 -10.03 -16.58
N LYS A 183 -0.64 -10.31 -17.67
CA LYS A 183 -1.09 -10.06 -19.04
C LYS A 183 -2.26 -10.94 -19.51
N GLN A 184 -2.62 -12.00 -18.79
CA GLN A 184 -3.85 -12.75 -19.08
C GLN A 184 -5.11 -11.92 -18.78
N PHE A 185 -5.03 -10.96 -17.87
CA PHE A 185 -6.14 -10.10 -17.45
C PHE A 185 -6.01 -8.68 -17.97
N TYR A 186 -4.78 -8.15 -18.07
CA TYR A 186 -4.52 -6.76 -18.42
C TYR A 186 -3.82 -6.62 -19.77
N GLY A 187 -4.48 -5.90 -20.70
CA GLY A 187 -3.99 -5.71 -22.06
C GLY A 187 -2.90 -4.64 -22.22
N GLY A 188 -2.70 -3.79 -21.23
CA GLY A 188 -1.74 -2.67 -21.28
C GLY A 188 -0.29 -3.09 -20.97
N PRO A 189 0.64 -2.13 -20.99
CA PRO A 189 2.04 -2.35 -20.62
C PRO A 189 2.20 -2.76 -19.15
N VAL A 190 2.95 -3.85 -18.93
CA VAL A 190 3.32 -4.35 -17.60
C VAL A 190 4.81 -4.13 -17.41
N LEU A 191 5.17 -3.32 -16.43
CA LEU A 191 6.53 -3.02 -16.02
C LEU A 191 6.88 -3.80 -14.76
N TRP A 192 8.16 -4.12 -14.60
CA TRP A 192 8.69 -4.74 -13.40
C TRP A 192 9.59 -3.74 -12.69
N ALA A 193 9.33 -3.46 -11.41
CA ALA A 193 10.14 -2.51 -10.65
C ALA A 193 11.53 -3.08 -10.36
N ASP A 194 12.54 -2.32 -10.72
CA ASP A 194 13.92 -2.54 -10.35
C ASP A 194 14.44 -1.34 -9.53
N GLU A 195 15.48 -1.54 -8.71
CA GLU A 195 16.08 -0.45 -7.93
C GLU A 195 16.57 0.69 -8.85
N LEU A 196 16.25 1.92 -8.46
CA LEU A 196 16.61 3.15 -9.19
C LEU A 196 16.04 3.24 -10.62
N MET A 197 15.00 2.45 -10.94
CA MET A 197 14.31 2.54 -12.22
C MET A 197 13.60 3.88 -12.36
N GLU A 198 13.80 4.53 -13.51
CA GLU A 198 13.03 5.71 -13.91
C GLU A 198 11.87 5.28 -14.82
N VAL A 199 10.67 5.76 -14.54
CA VAL A 199 9.46 5.50 -15.33
C VAL A 199 8.94 6.84 -15.83
N PRO A 200 9.24 7.20 -17.11
CA PRO A 200 8.79 8.48 -17.67
C PRO A 200 7.27 8.50 -17.84
N PHE A 201 6.69 9.68 -17.74
CA PHE A 201 5.33 9.97 -18.21
C PHE A 201 5.39 10.25 -19.72
N GLU A 202 4.86 9.33 -20.51
CA GLU A 202 4.68 9.48 -21.97
C GLU A 202 3.21 9.30 -22.34
#